data_7240b765b0ff08e017f77ee9743da092
#
_entry.id   7240b765b0ff08e017f77ee9743da092
#
_cell.length_a   1.000
_cell.length_b   1.000
_cell.length_c   1.000
_cell.angle_alpha   90.00
_cell.angle_beta   90.00
_cell.angle_gamma   90.00
#
_symmetry.space_group_name_H-M   'P 1'
#
loop_
_entity.id
_entity.type
_entity.pdbx_description
1 polymer ?
#
loop_
_entity_poly.entity_id
_entity_poly.type
_entity_poly.pdbx_seq_one_letter_code
_entity_poly.pdbx_strand_id
1 'polypeptide(L)'
;MNSRKAIWLKNKSDITEEEYNEFYKHLSHDYSNPAKVLHYRAEGSQEFSSLLYIPEIKPMDINYKEYKIGPTLYVKRVKIIDHCEELIPTYLRFVKGVVDSSDLPLNVSREILQNNRMIDVMKKSITKKILETLSDMKKIEFDKYLKFYGEFGRVLKEGVHSDFDKREAIGELLLFPSTKSEKGKFRTIPEYVEDMKEGQKEIYYITGSSLDETLGSPYIEAFKDKDYEVLIMLDDIDDIIMSSFEYKGKKLKSVIKGDVTLDESEKKEKKETEKKYRKLLDLIKDHIDDVKEVRLSGRLKDSACCLVGDEGEMNLQMENILKSMGKAVPERKRVLEINPSHPIFIAMNKIFEENMKNELLREYTDLLYGQALLLEGSKPKDSTAFSKAISKLMVENIEHVKL
;
A
#
# COMPACT_ATOMS: atom_id res chain seq x y z
N MET A 1 17.84 6.45 52.23
CA MET A 1 17.69 6.10 50.78
C MET A 1 17.09 7.29 50.05
N ASN A 2 17.83 8.00 49.20
CA ASN A 2 17.27 9.06 48.37
C ASN A 2 16.36 8.44 47.33
N SER A 3 15.05 8.47 47.52
CA SER A 3 14.08 8.08 46.51
C SER A 3 14.11 9.11 45.40
N ARG A 4 14.93 8.88 44.37
CA ARG A 4 14.89 9.71 43.15
C ARG A 4 13.49 9.65 42.58
N LYS A 5 12.87 10.84 42.41
CA LYS A 5 11.56 10.97 41.77
C LYS A 5 11.64 10.30 40.38
N ALA A 6 10.66 9.47 40.02
CA ALA A 6 10.62 8.83 38.71
C ALA A 6 10.68 9.87 37.60
N ILE A 7 11.46 9.61 36.54
CA ILE A 7 11.72 10.60 35.49
C ILE A 7 10.42 11.10 34.82
N TRP A 8 9.42 10.25 34.62
CA TRP A 8 8.12 10.60 34.02
C TRP A 8 7.21 11.45 34.90
N LEU A 9 7.63 11.71 36.17
CA LEU A 9 6.92 12.58 37.12
C LEU A 9 7.67 13.89 37.38
N LYS A 10 8.87 14.08 36.83
CA LYS A 10 9.60 15.35 36.88
C LYS A 10 8.98 16.35 35.90
N ASN A 11 9.26 17.66 36.09
CA ASN A 11 8.94 18.64 35.05
C ASN A 11 9.89 18.48 33.88
N LYS A 12 9.41 18.77 32.67
CA LYS A 12 10.24 18.66 31.44
C LYS A 12 11.50 19.54 31.51
N SER A 13 11.37 20.73 32.11
CA SER A 13 12.49 21.66 32.31
C SER A 13 13.62 21.12 33.19
N ASP A 14 13.33 20.12 34.00
CA ASP A 14 14.25 19.56 34.99
C ASP A 14 14.96 18.28 34.48
N ILE A 15 14.78 17.94 33.18
CA ILE A 15 15.30 16.71 32.58
C ILE A 15 16.12 17.07 31.35
N THR A 16 17.35 16.59 31.29
CA THR A 16 18.20 16.78 30.11
C THR A 16 17.89 15.75 29.01
N GLU A 17 18.34 16.04 27.79
CA GLU A 17 18.20 15.12 26.67
C GLU A 17 18.93 13.79 26.94
N GLU A 18 20.10 13.85 27.60
CA GLU A 18 20.87 12.67 27.99
C GLU A 18 20.10 11.80 28.98
N GLU A 19 19.40 12.40 29.99
CA GLU A 19 18.59 11.63 30.93
C GLU A 19 17.40 10.92 30.22
N TYR A 20 16.78 11.56 29.20
CA TYR A 20 15.75 10.90 28.38
C TYR A 20 16.33 9.74 27.57
N ASN A 21 17.47 9.95 26.93
CA ASN A 21 18.12 8.93 26.10
C ASN A 21 18.62 7.73 26.91
N GLU A 22 19.20 7.97 28.08
CA GLU A 22 19.63 6.91 29.01
C GLU A 22 18.44 6.08 29.49
N PHE A 23 17.36 6.75 29.88
CA PHE A 23 16.14 6.06 30.31
C PHE A 23 15.53 5.22 29.17
N TYR A 24 15.50 5.74 27.94
CA TYR A 24 15.05 5.00 26.77
C TYR A 24 15.88 3.74 26.54
N LYS A 25 17.21 3.85 26.53
CA LYS A 25 18.11 2.72 26.33
C LYS A 25 17.95 1.64 27.41
N HIS A 26 17.78 2.09 28.66
CA HIS A 26 17.51 1.17 29.76
C HIS A 26 16.18 0.42 29.62
N LEU A 27 15.13 1.12 29.16
CA LEU A 27 13.79 0.56 29.03
C LEU A 27 13.63 -0.35 27.81
N SER A 28 14.19 0.07 26.67
CA SER A 28 14.00 -0.60 25.38
C SER A 28 15.05 -1.65 25.05
N HIS A 29 16.18 -1.61 25.76
CA HIS A 29 17.40 -2.36 25.41
C HIS A 29 17.95 -2.02 24.03
N ASP A 30 17.59 -0.84 23.50
CA ASP A 30 18.11 -0.29 22.28
C ASP A 30 19.35 0.55 22.58
N TYR A 31 20.38 0.45 21.75
CA TYR A 31 21.65 1.19 21.94
C TYR A 31 21.62 2.56 21.22
N SER A 32 20.67 2.77 20.32
CA SER A 32 20.46 4.06 19.64
C SER A 32 19.68 5.05 20.52
N ASN A 33 19.67 6.31 20.13
CA ASN A 33 18.77 7.29 20.73
C ASN A 33 17.39 7.20 20.10
N PRO A 34 16.32 7.62 20.80
CA PRO A 34 15.00 7.67 20.21
C PRO A 34 14.89 8.79 19.17
N ALA A 35 14.15 8.55 18.09
CA ALA A 35 13.84 9.61 17.11
C ALA A 35 12.99 10.73 17.74
N LYS A 36 12.11 10.42 18.70
CA LYS A 36 11.26 11.41 19.36
C LYS A 36 10.89 10.97 20.77
N VAL A 37 10.82 11.97 21.67
CA VAL A 37 10.37 11.81 23.06
C VAL A 37 9.03 12.51 23.25
N LEU A 38 8.06 11.80 23.83
CA LEU A 38 6.75 12.32 24.19
C LEU A 38 6.61 12.25 25.72
N HIS A 39 6.86 13.35 26.38
CA HIS A 39 6.66 13.46 27.82
C HIS A 39 5.47 14.38 28.08
N TYR A 40 4.38 13.86 28.62
CA TYR A 40 3.20 14.67 28.92
C TYR A 40 2.41 14.12 30.11
N ARG A 41 1.63 15.00 30.73
CA ARG A 41 0.66 14.67 31.73
C ARG A 41 -0.73 14.98 31.18
N ALA A 42 -1.62 14.01 31.22
CA ALA A 42 -3.03 14.21 30.96
C ALA A 42 -3.74 14.65 32.25
N GLU A 43 -4.50 15.72 32.14
CA GLU A 43 -5.32 16.28 33.21
C GLU A 43 -6.78 16.27 32.76
N GLY A 44 -7.71 16.01 33.68
CA GLY A 44 -9.15 16.01 33.41
C GLY A 44 -9.88 14.88 34.12
N SER A 45 -10.79 14.20 33.41
CA SER A 45 -11.57 13.09 33.99
C SER A 45 -10.74 11.89 34.42
N GLN A 46 -9.52 11.79 33.92
CA GLN A 46 -8.51 10.79 34.30
C GLN A 46 -7.13 11.43 34.27
N GLU A 47 -6.37 11.24 35.35
CA GLU A 47 -5.02 11.74 35.45
C GLU A 47 -3.99 10.61 35.24
N PHE A 48 -3.07 10.83 34.30
CA PHE A 48 -1.91 9.98 34.13
C PHE A 48 -0.72 10.78 33.61
N SER A 49 0.47 10.30 33.93
CA SER A 49 1.74 10.79 33.39
C SER A 49 2.27 9.78 32.40
N SER A 50 2.82 10.22 31.28
CA SER A 50 3.42 9.35 30.31
C SER A 50 4.75 9.89 29.80
N LEU A 51 5.69 8.98 29.60
CA LEU A 51 6.95 9.20 28.93
C LEU A 51 7.11 8.12 27.86
N LEU A 52 6.80 8.51 26.63
CA LEU A 52 6.81 7.59 25.47
C LEU A 52 7.92 7.97 24.50
N TYR A 53 8.37 6.99 23.75
CA TYR A 53 9.47 7.10 22.81
C TYR A 53 9.10 6.50 21.48
N ILE A 54 9.50 7.17 20.40
CA ILE A 54 9.50 6.62 19.06
C ILE A 54 10.95 6.22 18.75
N PRO A 55 11.24 4.93 18.52
CA PRO A 55 12.58 4.48 18.15
C PRO A 55 13.08 5.10 16.85
N GLU A 56 14.39 5.18 16.66
CA GLU A 56 14.98 5.59 15.40
C GLU A 56 15.00 4.45 14.37
N ILE A 57 15.23 3.22 14.84
CA ILE A 57 15.38 2.01 14.01
C ILE A 57 14.30 1.00 14.39
N LYS A 58 13.77 0.35 13.38
CA LYS A 58 12.76 -0.69 13.53
C LYS A 58 13.38 -1.96 14.15
N PRO A 59 12.83 -2.50 15.26
CA PRO A 59 13.20 -3.80 15.78
C PRO A 59 12.97 -4.91 14.73
N MET A 60 13.91 -5.84 14.59
CA MET A 60 13.83 -6.91 13.59
C MET A 60 12.60 -7.81 13.78
N ASP A 61 12.15 -7.96 15.00
CA ASP A 61 11.02 -8.82 15.39
C ASP A 61 9.66 -8.13 15.43
N ILE A 62 9.58 -6.84 15.03
CA ILE A 62 8.34 -6.04 15.14
C ILE A 62 7.12 -6.65 14.44
N ASN A 63 7.35 -7.48 13.43
CA ASN A 63 6.31 -8.15 12.65
C ASN A 63 6.05 -9.60 13.13
N TYR A 64 6.80 -10.09 14.12
CA TYR A 64 6.59 -11.44 14.66
C TYR A 64 5.47 -11.44 15.69
N LYS A 65 4.77 -12.55 15.78
CA LYS A 65 3.64 -12.72 16.70
C LYS A 65 4.03 -12.57 18.18
N GLU A 66 5.28 -12.90 18.49
CA GLU A 66 5.85 -12.86 19.83
C GLU A 66 6.31 -11.46 20.25
N TYR A 67 6.28 -10.48 19.33
CA TYR A 67 6.69 -9.11 19.63
C TYR A 67 5.82 -8.50 20.72
N LYS A 68 6.48 -7.99 21.77
CA LYS A 68 5.80 -7.44 22.94
C LYS A 68 5.39 -5.99 22.70
N ILE A 69 4.09 -5.76 22.69
CA ILE A 69 3.46 -4.48 22.34
C ILE A 69 3.12 -3.71 23.61
N GLY A 70 3.30 -2.40 23.55
CA GLY A 70 2.81 -1.47 24.56
C GLY A 70 3.85 -0.95 25.54
N PRO A 71 3.56 0.21 26.16
CA PRO A 71 4.36 0.78 27.23
C PRO A 71 4.17 0.01 28.54
N THR A 72 5.13 0.16 29.45
CA THR A 72 4.98 -0.33 30.82
C THR A 72 3.93 0.47 31.57
N LEU A 73 2.97 -0.22 32.17
CA LEU A 73 1.94 0.41 32.99
C LEU A 73 2.35 0.43 34.47
N TYR A 74 2.34 1.61 35.04
CA TYR A 74 2.44 1.88 36.47
C TYR A 74 1.10 2.38 37.00
N VAL A 75 0.80 2.04 38.23
CA VAL A 75 -0.31 2.61 39.01
C VAL A 75 0.25 3.12 40.31
N LYS A 76 0.13 4.43 40.54
CA LYS A 76 0.68 5.08 41.74
C LYS A 76 2.15 4.71 42.01
N ARG A 77 2.96 4.69 40.92
CA ARG A 77 4.38 4.35 40.88
C ARG A 77 4.71 2.85 41.15
N VAL A 78 3.72 1.99 41.21
CA VAL A 78 3.90 0.54 41.32
C VAL A 78 3.78 -0.05 39.91
N LYS A 79 4.80 -0.81 39.49
CA LYS A 79 4.78 -1.48 38.18
C LYS A 79 3.74 -2.60 38.19
N ILE A 80 2.80 -2.53 37.24
CA ILE A 80 1.70 -3.51 37.10
C ILE A 80 1.99 -4.49 35.98
N ILE A 81 2.40 -3.98 34.80
CA ILE A 81 2.66 -4.83 33.62
C ILE A 81 3.71 -4.18 32.72
N ASP A 82 4.64 -4.98 32.20
CA ASP A 82 5.76 -4.48 31.39
C ASP A 82 5.36 -4.06 29.98
N HIS A 83 4.37 -4.72 29.40
CA HIS A 83 3.90 -4.46 28.04
C HIS A 83 2.38 -4.47 28.04
N CYS A 84 1.78 -3.28 28.20
CA CYS A 84 0.34 -3.11 28.23
C CYS A 84 -0.19 -2.82 26.83
N GLU A 85 -0.55 -3.89 26.11
CA GLU A 85 -1.05 -3.80 24.75
C GLU A 85 -2.40 -3.06 24.62
N GLU A 86 -3.14 -3.00 25.72
CA GLU A 86 -4.40 -2.29 25.81
C GLU A 86 -4.25 -0.76 25.72
N LEU A 87 -3.06 -0.20 26.00
CA LEU A 87 -2.81 1.25 26.01
C LEU A 87 -2.52 1.85 24.62
N ILE A 88 -2.18 1.03 23.63
CA ILE A 88 -1.90 1.50 22.26
C ILE A 88 -2.50 0.57 21.23
N PRO A 89 -2.90 1.07 20.06
CA PRO A 89 -3.30 0.22 18.95
C PRO A 89 -2.10 -0.48 18.30
N THR A 90 -2.32 -1.60 17.66
CA THR A 90 -1.27 -2.45 17.07
C THR A 90 -0.42 -1.74 16.02
N TYR A 91 -1.00 -0.80 15.27
CA TYR A 91 -0.27 -0.02 14.27
C TYR A 91 0.70 1.02 14.88
N LEU A 92 0.66 1.22 16.21
CA LEU A 92 1.62 2.03 16.98
C LEU A 92 2.56 1.16 17.84
N ARG A 93 2.66 -0.16 17.56
CA ARG A 93 3.44 -1.12 18.35
C ARG A 93 4.92 -0.79 18.48
N PHE A 94 5.44 0.10 17.64
CA PHE A 94 6.81 0.59 17.74
C PHE A 94 7.03 1.52 18.95
N VAL A 95 5.98 2.09 19.53
CA VAL A 95 6.09 3.03 20.65
C VAL A 95 6.49 2.28 21.91
N LYS A 96 7.54 2.76 22.57
CA LYS A 96 8.04 2.27 23.87
C LYS A 96 7.83 3.32 24.93
N GLY A 97 7.90 2.96 26.21
CA GLY A 97 7.82 3.94 27.29
C GLY A 97 7.09 3.45 28.51
N VAL A 98 6.67 4.42 29.30
CA VAL A 98 5.94 4.19 30.55
C VAL A 98 4.69 5.07 30.62
N VAL A 99 3.65 4.54 31.24
CA VAL A 99 2.42 5.25 31.57
C VAL A 99 2.13 5.00 33.05
N ASP A 100 1.91 6.05 33.84
CA ASP A 100 1.65 5.97 35.29
C ASP A 100 0.31 6.65 35.61
N SER A 101 -0.68 5.82 35.95
CA SER A 101 -2.02 6.31 36.35
C SER A 101 -2.13 6.47 37.83
N SER A 102 -2.71 7.60 38.27
CA SER A 102 -3.10 7.86 39.67
C SER A 102 -4.46 7.30 40.02
N ASP A 103 -5.31 7.10 39.05
CA ASP A 103 -6.74 6.81 39.21
C ASP A 103 -7.07 5.30 39.14
N LEU A 104 -6.24 4.51 38.44
CA LEU A 104 -6.43 3.07 38.41
C LEU A 104 -6.22 2.45 39.82
N PRO A 105 -7.00 1.41 40.17
CA PRO A 105 -6.81 0.66 41.39
C PRO A 105 -5.56 -0.24 41.30
N LEU A 106 -4.85 -0.42 42.43
CA LEU A 106 -3.62 -1.24 42.46
C LEU A 106 -3.85 -2.75 42.26
N ASN A 107 -5.07 -3.23 42.46
CA ASN A 107 -5.44 -4.64 42.28
C ASN A 107 -5.88 -4.98 40.83
N VAL A 108 -5.39 -4.24 39.84
CA VAL A 108 -5.74 -4.45 38.44
C VAL A 108 -5.06 -5.71 37.92
N SER A 109 -5.86 -6.70 37.51
CA SER A 109 -5.39 -7.88 36.76
C SER A 109 -5.45 -7.60 35.24
N ARG A 110 -4.74 -8.41 34.45
CA ARG A 110 -4.76 -8.30 32.99
C ARG A 110 -6.18 -8.41 32.40
N GLU A 111 -7.03 -9.25 32.99
CA GLU A 111 -8.44 -9.40 32.58
C GLU A 111 -9.27 -8.13 32.83
N ILE A 112 -8.97 -7.42 33.94
CA ILE A 112 -9.65 -6.16 34.27
C ILE A 112 -9.21 -5.04 33.32
N LEU A 113 -7.99 -5.06 32.81
CA LEU A 113 -7.50 -4.05 31.86
C LEU A 113 -8.24 -4.11 30.54
N GLN A 114 -8.56 -5.30 30.04
CA GLN A 114 -9.19 -5.50 28.71
C GLN A 114 -10.60 -4.89 28.58
N ASN A 115 -11.31 -4.70 29.70
CA ASN A 115 -12.68 -4.16 29.72
C ASN A 115 -12.80 -2.89 30.56
N ASN A 116 -11.72 -2.15 30.74
CA ASN A 116 -11.68 -0.99 31.62
C ASN A 116 -11.83 0.31 30.83
N ARG A 117 -12.95 1.02 31.03
CA ARG A 117 -13.24 2.31 30.40
C ARG A 117 -12.11 3.35 30.59
N MET A 118 -11.38 3.28 31.72
CA MET A 118 -10.27 4.19 31.98
C MET A 118 -9.09 3.89 31.04
N ILE A 119 -8.82 2.62 30.77
CA ILE A 119 -7.80 2.21 29.79
C ILE A 119 -8.16 2.69 28.38
N ASP A 120 -9.44 2.58 27.97
CA ASP A 120 -9.90 3.07 26.67
C ASP A 120 -9.70 4.58 26.52
N VAL A 121 -9.98 5.36 27.57
CA VAL A 121 -9.75 6.81 27.57
C VAL A 121 -8.27 7.13 27.49
N MET A 122 -7.43 6.41 28.23
CA MET A 122 -5.97 6.56 28.17
C MET A 122 -5.44 6.21 26.78
N LYS A 123 -5.88 5.08 26.19
CA LYS A 123 -5.55 4.65 24.82
C LYS A 123 -5.88 5.74 23.81
N LYS A 124 -7.10 6.28 23.85
CA LYS A 124 -7.53 7.36 22.94
C LYS A 124 -6.66 8.61 23.06
N SER A 125 -6.33 9.02 24.30
CA SER A 125 -5.47 10.17 24.57
C SER A 125 -4.04 9.94 24.07
N ILE A 126 -3.47 8.78 24.38
CA ILE A 126 -2.11 8.38 23.96
C ILE A 126 -2.03 8.32 22.44
N THR A 127 -2.97 7.63 21.79
CA THR A 127 -3.03 7.50 20.31
C THR A 127 -3.10 8.87 19.66
N LYS A 128 -4.00 9.75 20.14
CA LYS A 128 -4.12 11.12 19.63
C LYS A 128 -2.79 11.86 19.75
N LYS A 129 -2.14 11.81 20.92
CA LYS A 129 -0.87 12.50 21.16
C LYS A 129 0.26 12.00 20.27
N ILE A 130 0.33 10.70 20.02
CA ILE A 130 1.33 10.11 19.12
C ILE A 130 1.10 10.59 17.66
N LEU A 131 -0.15 10.53 17.16
CA LEU A 131 -0.47 10.97 15.80
C LEU A 131 -0.22 12.48 15.61
N GLU A 132 -0.56 13.32 16.59
CA GLU A 132 -0.22 14.74 16.58
C GLU A 132 1.29 14.95 16.53
N THR A 133 2.06 14.22 17.34
CA THR A 133 3.53 14.32 17.35
C THR A 133 4.14 13.91 16.02
N LEU A 134 3.62 12.86 15.37
CA LEU A 134 4.04 12.46 14.03
C LEU A 134 3.68 13.53 12.96
N SER A 135 2.50 14.15 13.09
CA SER A 135 2.09 15.24 12.21
C SER A 135 2.99 16.46 12.37
N ASP A 136 3.32 16.84 13.60
CA ASP A 136 4.24 17.94 13.87
C ASP A 136 5.66 17.62 13.34
N MET A 137 6.14 16.41 13.57
CA MET A 137 7.42 15.94 13.05
C MET A 137 7.46 16.00 11.52
N LYS A 138 6.38 15.59 10.84
CA LYS A 138 6.26 15.69 9.37
C LYS A 138 6.33 17.14 8.88
N LYS A 139 5.71 18.09 9.61
CA LYS A 139 5.65 19.50 9.22
C LYS A 139 6.95 20.26 9.51
N ILE A 140 7.60 19.96 10.64
CA ILE A 140 8.68 20.77 11.18
C ILE A 140 10.06 20.12 10.99
N GLU A 141 10.12 18.77 11.02
CA GLU A 141 11.35 17.99 10.99
C GLU A 141 11.24 16.90 9.88
N PHE A 142 10.92 17.32 8.63
CA PHE A 142 10.55 16.40 7.55
C PHE A 142 11.60 15.30 7.28
N ASP A 143 12.90 15.63 7.33
CA ASP A 143 13.97 14.64 7.12
C ASP A 143 13.99 13.55 8.21
N LYS A 144 13.70 13.92 9.45
CA LYS A 144 13.53 12.94 10.54
C LYS A 144 12.27 12.12 10.35
N TYR A 145 11.19 12.77 9.90
CA TYR A 145 9.95 12.06 9.61
C TYR A 145 10.12 11.06 8.45
N LEU A 146 10.88 11.42 7.43
CA LEU A 146 11.18 10.54 6.30
C LEU A 146 11.95 9.28 6.73
N LYS A 147 12.94 9.44 7.62
CA LYS A 147 13.65 8.29 8.23
C LYS A 147 12.69 7.42 9.04
N PHE A 148 11.89 8.03 9.90
CA PHE A 148 10.85 7.33 10.66
C PHE A 148 9.89 6.58 9.74
N TYR A 149 9.42 7.23 8.66
CA TYR A 149 8.49 6.62 7.72
C TYR A 149 9.12 5.44 6.96
N GLY A 150 10.39 5.50 6.62
CA GLY A 150 11.14 4.38 6.04
C GLY A 150 11.18 3.14 6.94
N GLU A 151 11.26 3.35 8.26
CA GLU A 151 11.29 2.26 9.24
C GLU A 151 9.88 1.74 9.62
N PHE A 152 8.91 2.64 9.81
CA PHE A 152 7.63 2.33 10.44
C PHE A 152 6.40 2.60 9.55
N GLY A 153 6.58 3.13 8.34
CA GLY A 153 5.48 3.50 7.45
C GLY A 153 4.54 2.33 7.15
N ARG A 154 5.11 1.14 6.89
CA ARG A 154 4.32 -0.07 6.67
C ARG A 154 3.45 -0.43 7.88
N VAL A 155 4.00 -0.33 9.10
CA VAL A 155 3.26 -0.60 10.34
C VAL A 155 2.17 0.46 10.57
N LEU A 156 2.48 1.73 10.30
CA LEU A 156 1.54 2.83 10.42
C LEU A 156 0.34 2.68 9.47
N LYS A 157 0.57 2.21 8.25
CA LYS A 157 -0.47 1.96 7.25
C LYS A 157 -1.56 0.99 7.75
N GLU A 158 -1.21 0.01 8.59
CA GLU A 158 -2.18 -0.94 9.17
C GLU A 158 -3.32 -0.22 9.90
N GLY A 159 -3.04 0.98 10.44
CA GLY A 159 -4.02 1.80 11.13
C GLY A 159 -5.15 2.31 10.26
N VAL A 160 -4.92 2.52 8.98
CA VAL A 160 -5.96 2.95 8.02
C VAL A 160 -7.10 1.94 7.95
N HIS A 161 -6.78 0.65 8.08
CA HIS A 161 -7.75 -0.44 8.06
C HIS A 161 -8.33 -0.76 9.43
N SER A 162 -7.50 -0.71 10.49
CA SER A 162 -7.86 -1.17 11.82
C SER A 162 -8.47 -0.11 12.75
N ASP A 163 -8.28 1.19 12.45
CA ASP A 163 -8.78 2.32 13.28
C ASP A 163 -9.62 3.29 12.43
N PHE A 164 -10.90 2.97 12.29
CA PHE A 164 -11.83 3.74 11.46
C PHE A 164 -11.97 5.20 11.93
N ASP A 165 -11.87 5.46 13.23
CA ASP A 165 -11.99 6.81 13.82
C ASP A 165 -10.78 7.69 13.48
N LYS A 166 -9.61 7.10 13.23
CA LYS A 166 -8.34 7.80 13.00
C LYS A 166 -7.80 7.62 11.58
N ARG A 167 -8.48 6.86 10.73
CA ARG A 167 -7.98 6.50 9.40
C ARG A 167 -7.61 7.70 8.52
N GLU A 168 -8.38 8.80 8.58
CA GLU A 168 -8.04 10.02 7.83
C GLU A 168 -6.77 10.67 8.38
N ALA A 169 -6.67 10.83 9.71
CA ALA A 169 -5.48 11.40 10.34
C ALA A 169 -4.23 10.54 10.08
N ILE A 170 -4.38 9.20 10.02
CA ILE A 170 -3.30 8.29 9.65
C ILE A 170 -2.98 8.45 8.16
N GLY A 171 -4.00 8.52 7.29
CA GLY A 171 -3.83 8.74 5.85
C GLY A 171 -3.05 10.00 5.52
N GLU A 172 -3.25 11.09 6.29
CA GLU A 172 -2.49 12.33 6.16
C GLU A 172 -1.00 12.18 6.51
N LEU A 173 -0.64 11.15 7.27
CA LEU A 173 0.74 10.84 7.62
C LEU A 173 1.47 10.03 6.56
N LEU A 174 0.75 9.38 5.64
CA LEU A 174 1.36 8.49 4.66
C LEU A 174 2.08 9.26 3.55
N LEU A 175 3.16 8.66 3.06
CA LEU A 175 4.00 9.17 1.99
C LEU A 175 4.08 8.15 0.86
N PHE A 176 3.87 8.59 -0.37
CA PHE A 176 3.92 7.74 -1.56
C PHE A 176 4.77 8.40 -2.65
N PRO A 177 5.62 7.67 -3.36
CA PRO A 177 6.06 8.10 -4.67
C PRO A 177 4.86 8.26 -5.60
N SER A 178 4.98 9.05 -6.65
CA SER A 178 3.94 9.19 -7.66
C SER A 178 4.53 9.31 -9.07
N THR A 179 3.67 9.24 -10.08
CA THR A 179 4.06 9.46 -11.47
C THR A 179 4.54 10.88 -11.75
N LYS A 180 4.25 11.84 -10.85
CA LYS A 180 4.66 13.26 -10.97
C LYS A 180 5.74 13.65 -9.97
N SER A 181 6.07 12.80 -9.00
CA SER A 181 7.16 13.11 -8.06
C SER A 181 8.52 12.78 -8.65
N GLU A 182 9.50 13.64 -8.37
CA GLU A 182 10.90 13.35 -8.66
C GLU A 182 11.40 12.15 -7.85
N LYS A 183 12.46 11.49 -8.30
CA LYS A 183 13.05 10.36 -7.60
C LYS A 183 13.48 10.77 -6.17
N GLY A 184 12.99 10.01 -5.19
CA GLY A 184 13.24 10.29 -3.77
C GLY A 184 12.34 11.36 -3.15
N LYS A 185 11.41 11.92 -3.92
CA LYS A 185 10.34 12.79 -3.42
C LYS A 185 9.04 11.98 -3.24
N PHE A 186 8.23 12.46 -2.32
CA PHE A 186 6.98 11.80 -1.95
C PHE A 186 5.82 12.76 -2.03
N ARG A 187 4.64 12.20 -2.27
CA ARG A 187 3.34 12.88 -2.20
C ARG A 187 2.59 12.39 -0.99
N THR A 188 1.87 13.28 -0.37
CA THR A 188 0.84 12.94 0.62
C THR A 188 -0.52 12.86 -0.05
N ILE A 189 -1.48 12.18 0.57
CA ILE A 189 -2.86 12.14 0.07
C ILE A 189 -3.51 13.53 0.04
N PRO A 190 -3.33 14.41 1.06
CA PRO A 190 -3.81 15.80 0.98
C PRO A 190 -3.29 16.56 -0.24
N GLU A 191 -1.98 16.55 -0.50
CA GLU A 191 -1.37 17.22 -1.66
C GLU A 191 -1.91 16.66 -2.98
N TYR A 192 -2.07 15.35 -3.08
CA TYR A 192 -2.69 14.74 -4.26
C TYR A 192 -4.11 15.27 -4.49
N VAL A 193 -4.93 15.35 -3.43
CA VAL A 193 -6.32 15.81 -3.53
C VAL A 193 -6.40 17.30 -3.87
N GLU A 194 -5.48 18.13 -3.39
CA GLU A 194 -5.37 19.55 -3.74
C GLU A 194 -5.04 19.75 -5.22
N ASP A 195 -4.20 18.89 -5.80
CA ASP A 195 -3.78 18.95 -7.21
C ASP A 195 -4.64 18.10 -8.16
N MET A 196 -5.74 17.52 -7.68
CA MET A 196 -6.67 16.76 -8.51
C MET A 196 -7.26 17.63 -9.63
N LYS A 197 -7.37 17.05 -10.82
CA LYS A 197 -8.01 17.74 -11.96
C LYS A 197 -9.50 17.99 -11.73
N GLU A 198 -10.00 19.04 -12.34
CA GLU A 198 -11.42 19.31 -12.33
C GLU A 198 -12.19 18.11 -12.90
N GLY A 199 -13.23 17.68 -12.17
CA GLY A 199 -14.02 16.50 -12.54
C GLY A 199 -13.42 15.15 -12.12
N GLN A 200 -12.19 15.10 -11.63
CA GLN A 200 -11.59 13.86 -11.08
C GLN A 200 -12.32 13.45 -9.80
N LYS A 201 -12.81 12.22 -9.78
CA LYS A 201 -13.62 11.70 -8.67
C LYS A 201 -12.82 10.83 -7.70
N GLU A 202 -11.74 10.22 -8.15
CA GLU A 202 -11.01 9.17 -7.45
C GLU A 202 -9.53 9.51 -7.35
N ILE A 203 -8.88 9.00 -6.29
CA ILE A 203 -7.43 9.03 -6.09
C ILE A 203 -6.87 7.78 -6.75
N TYR A 204 -6.07 7.93 -7.81
CA TYR A 204 -5.52 6.79 -8.53
C TYR A 204 -4.25 6.26 -7.88
N TYR A 205 -4.14 4.94 -7.78
CA TYR A 205 -2.92 4.29 -7.29
C TYR A 205 -2.60 3.02 -8.09
N ILE A 206 -1.32 2.68 -8.09
CA ILE A 206 -0.80 1.43 -8.63
C ILE A 206 0.05 0.73 -7.56
N THR A 207 -0.10 -0.59 -7.43
CA THR A 207 0.78 -1.42 -6.61
C THR A 207 1.83 -2.08 -7.49
N GLY A 208 3.05 -2.22 -6.99
CA GLY A 208 4.14 -2.86 -7.71
C GLY A 208 5.26 -3.35 -6.80
N SER A 209 6.25 -4.04 -7.37
CA SER A 209 7.39 -4.61 -6.65
C SER A 209 8.55 -3.62 -6.51
N SER A 210 8.70 -2.70 -7.47
CA SER A 210 9.73 -1.66 -7.46
C SER A 210 9.24 -0.38 -8.15
N LEU A 211 9.86 0.75 -7.80
CA LEU A 211 9.49 2.05 -8.37
C LEU A 211 9.72 2.09 -9.88
N ASP A 212 10.90 1.67 -10.34
CA ASP A 212 11.30 1.78 -11.75
C ASP A 212 10.42 0.87 -12.64
N GLU A 213 10.11 -0.34 -12.19
CA GLU A 213 9.21 -1.27 -12.89
C GLU A 213 7.78 -0.73 -12.95
N THR A 214 7.29 -0.18 -11.83
CA THR A 214 5.93 0.37 -11.75
C THR A 214 5.76 1.62 -12.62
N LEU A 215 6.79 2.48 -12.71
CA LEU A 215 6.79 3.64 -13.59
C LEU A 215 6.83 3.27 -15.09
N GLY A 216 7.34 2.09 -15.43
CA GLY A 216 7.32 1.50 -16.79
C GLY A 216 6.05 0.70 -17.11
N SER A 217 5.11 0.59 -16.18
CA SER A 217 3.95 -0.28 -16.30
C SER A 217 2.94 0.21 -17.37
N PRO A 218 2.39 -0.69 -18.20
CA PRO A 218 1.35 -0.35 -19.18
C PRO A 218 0.05 0.16 -18.53
N TYR A 219 -0.20 -0.18 -17.28
CA TYR A 219 -1.43 0.21 -16.58
C TYR A 219 -1.57 1.72 -16.34
N ILE A 220 -0.47 2.49 -16.46
CA ILE A 220 -0.46 3.93 -16.24
C ILE A 220 -0.33 4.77 -17.53
N GLU A 221 -0.30 4.13 -18.71
CA GLU A 221 -0.11 4.82 -20.00
C GLU A 221 -1.18 5.90 -20.24
N ALA A 222 -2.48 5.55 -20.17
CA ALA A 222 -3.55 6.51 -20.36
C ALA A 222 -3.62 7.61 -19.28
N PHE A 223 -3.17 7.29 -18.07
CA PHE A 223 -3.10 8.27 -17.00
C PHE A 223 -2.01 9.31 -17.28
N LYS A 224 -0.84 8.84 -17.75
CA LYS A 224 0.26 9.73 -18.18
C LYS A 224 -0.14 10.59 -19.39
N ASP A 225 -0.76 9.98 -20.40
CA ASP A 225 -1.21 10.65 -21.61
C ASP A 225 -2.19 11.81 -21.28
N LYS A 226 -3.08 11.59 -20.34
CA LYS A 226 -4.04 12.59 -19.86
C LYS A 226 -3.52 13.42 -18.67
N ASP A 227 -2.27 13.29 -18.33
CA ASP A 227 -1.64 13.98 -17.21
C ASP A 227 -2.39 13.80 -15.87
N TYR A 228 -2.94 12.60 -15.60
CA TYR A 228 -3.40 12.22 -14.27
C TYR A 228 -2.21 11.73 -13.42
N GLU A 229 -2.16 12.17 -12.18
CA GLU A 229 -1.20 11.63 -11.22
C GLU A 229 -1.66 10.27 -10.72
N VAL A 230 -0.72 9.32 -10.53
CA VAL A 230 -0.96 8.00 -9.95
C VAL A 230 0.02 7.80 -8.79
N LEU A 231 -0.49 7.51 -7.60
CA LEU A 231 0.33 7.16 -6.43
C LEU A 231 0.93 5.77 -6.62
N ILE A 232 2.18 5.59 -6.25
CA ILE A 232 2.90 4.31 -6.35
C ILE A 232 3.01 3.71 -4.97
N MET A 233 2.53 2.49 -4.81
CA MET A 233 2.43 1.77 -3.56
C MET A 233 3.23 0.47 -3.64
N LEU A 234 4.25 0.34 -2.78
CA LEU A 234 5.25 -0.72 -2.88
C LEU A 234 5.22 -1.70 -1.69
N ASP A 235 4.39 -1.44 -0.68
CA ASP A 235 4.24 -2.37 0.43
C ASP A 235 3.22 -3.46 0.10
N ASP A 236 3.49 -4.68 0.53
CA ASP A 236 2.66 -5.87 0.32
C ASP A 236 1.23 -5.74 0.84
N ILE A 237 1.01 -4.88 1.83
CA ILE A 237 -0.30 -4.63 2.45
C ILE A 237 -1.12 -3.55 1.73
N ASP A 238 -0.51 -2.74 0.86
CA ASP A 238 -1.14 -1.55 0.28
C ASP A 238 -2.44 -1.87 -0.47
N ASP A 239 -2.45 -2.94 -1.25
CA ASP A 239 -3.63 -3.32 -2.04
C ASP A 239 -4.86 -3.63 -1.16
N ILE A 240 -4.65 -4.28 -0.01
CA ILE A 240 -5.74 -4.62 0.92
C ILE A 240 -6.23 -3.38 1.65
N ILE A 241 -5.29 -2.59 2.17
CA ILE A 241 -5.60 -1.46 3.04
C ILE A 241 -6.23 -0.32 2.24
N MET A 242 -5.63 0.01 1.10
CA MET A 242 -6.03 1.19 0.31
C MET A 242 -7.30 0.97 -0.51
N SER A 243 -7.64 -0.28 -0.84
CA SER A 243 -8.89 -0.59 -1.57
C SER A 243 -10.16 -0.16 -0.84
N SER A 244 -10.14 -0.07 0.49
CA SER A 244 -11.25 0.34 1.35
C SER A 244 -11.11 1.77 1.90
N PHE A 245 -10.00 2.44 1.58
CA PHE A 245 -9.73 3.77 2.12
C PHE A 245 -10.39 4.86 1.29
N GLU A 246 -10.91 5.86 2.00
CA GLU A 246 -11.52 7.05 1.45
C GLU A 246 -10.99 8.27 2.22
N TYR A 247 -10.61 9.31 1.48
CA TYR A 247 -10.14 10.57 2.07
C TYR A 247 -11.01 11.73 1.58
N LYS A 248 -11.67 12.42 2.50
CA LYS A 248 -12.58 13.55 2.23
C LYS A 248 -13.59 13.26 1.10
N GLY A 249 -14.23 12.08 1.13
CA GLY A 249 -15.20 11.65 0.14
C GLY A 249 -14.60 11.18 -1.20
N LYS A 250 -13.28 11.09 -1.33
CA LYS A 250 -12.59 10.59 -2.51
C LYS A 250 -12.07 9.16 -2.23
N LYS A 251 -12.55 8.20 -3.01
CA LYS A 251 -12.08 6.81 -2.92
C LYS A 251 -10.73 6.63 -3.62
N LEU A 252 -9.93 5.73 -3.10
CA LEU A 252 -8.75 5.27 -3.81
C LEU A 252 -9.15 4.19 -4.82
N LYS A 253 -8.65 4.33 -6.06
CA LYS A 253 -8.92 3.40 -7.15
C LYS A 253 -7.62 2.83 -7.73
N SER A 254 -7.52 1.51 -7.71
CA SER A 254 -6.42 0.80 -8.34
C SER A 254 -6.50 0.88 -9.86
N VAL A 255 -5.39 1.28 -10.50
CA VAL A 255 -5.32 1.35 -11.96
C VAL A 255 -5.06 0.00 -12.63
N ILE A 256 -4.77 -1.04 -11.85
CA ILE A 256 -4.57 -2.42 -12.35
C ILE A 256 -5.83 -3.28 -12.27
N LYS A 257 -6.93 -2.74 -11.76
CA LYS A 257 -8.20 -3.46 -11.55
C LYS A 257 -9.37 -2.77 -12.25
N GLY A 258 -10.41 -3.56 -12.53
CA GLY A 258 -11.64 -3.07 -13.11
C GLY A 258 -11.48 -2.48 -14.51
N ASP A 259 -12.52 -1.83 -14.98
CA ASP A 259 -12.51 -1.06 -16.23
C ASP A 259 -12.10 0.38 -15.94
N VAL A 260 -11.16 0.90 -16.71
CA VAL A 260 -10.71 2.28 -16.64
C VAL A 260 -11.24 3.03 -17.87
N THR A 261 -12.07 4.01 -17.59
CA THR A 261 -12.52 4.97 -18.60
C THR A 261 -12.44 6.36 -17.94
N LEU A 262 -11.49 7.16 -18.40
CA LEU A 262 -11.19 8.44 -17.77
C LEU A 262 -12.19 9.56 -18.19
N ASP A 263 -12.89 9.36 -19.33
CA ASP A 263 -13.89 10.30 -19.87
C ASP A 263 -15.16 9.58 -20.34
N GLU A 264 -16.30 10.20 -20.14
CA GLU A 264 -17.60 9.67 -20.59
C GLU A 264 -17.72 9.59 -22.14
N SER A 265 -17.04 10.46 -22.89
CA SER A 265 -16.98 10.43 -24.35
C SER A 265 -16.27 9.18 -24.85
N GLU A 266 -15.14 8.82 -24.25
CA GLU A 266 -14.38 7.62 -24.58
C GLU A 266 -15.17 6.34 -24.30
N LYS A 267 -16.02 6.35 -23.30
CA LYS A 267 -16.88 5.21 -22.96
C LYS A 267 -17.84 4.82 -24.09
N LYS A 268 -18.37 5.83 -24.78
CA LYS A 268 -19.26 5.58 -25.95
C LYS A 268 -18.48 5.05 -27.14
N GLU A 269 -17.37 5.71 -27.45
CA GLU A 269 -16.50 5.33 -28.56
C GLU A 269 -15.92 3.90 -28.37
N LYS A 270 -15.48 3.57 -27.16
CA LYS A 270 -15.01 2.23 -26.81
C LYS A 270 -16.09 1.19 -27.06
N LYS A 271 -17.34 1.43 -26.65
CA LYS A 271 -18.44 0.50 -26.86
C LYS A 271 -18.77 0.28 -28.34
N GLU A 272 -18.68 1.31 -29.17
CA GLU A 272 -18.90 1.19 -30.61
C GLU A 272 -17.77 0.41 -31.27
N THR A 273 -16.54 0.68 -30.87
CA THR A 273 -15.34 -0.01 -31.35
C THR A 273 -15.35 -1.49 -30.93
N GLU A 274 -15.77 -1.80 -29.70
CA GLU A 274 -15.93 -3.18 -29.24
C GLU A 274 -16.92 -3.98 -30.07
N LYS A 275 -18.05 -3.37 -30.46
CA LYS A 275 -19.02 -4.03 -31.34
C LYS A 275 -18.41 -4.40 -32.69
N LYS A 276 -17.58 -3.51 -33.26
CA LYS A 276 -16.87 -3.75 -34.52
C LYS A 276 -15.94 -4.97 -34.43
N TYR A 277 -15.18 -5.10 -33.33
CA TYR A 277 -14.17 -6.14 -33.17
C TYR A 277 -14.69 -7.37 -32.41
N ARG A 278 -15.97 -7.43 -32.05
CA ARG A 278 -16.55 -8.47 -31.18
C ARG A 278 -16.16 -9.90 -31.60
N LYS A 279 -16.27 -10.23 -32.89
CA LYS A 279 -15.97 -11.56 -33.38
C LYS A 279 -14.50 -11.96 -33.22
N LEU A 280 -13.58 -11.01 -33.38
CA LEU A 280 -12.15 -11.26 -33.18
C LEU A 280 -11.85 -11.41 -31.65
N LEU A 281 -12.45 -10.58 -30.83
CA LEU A 281 -12.30 -10.70 -29.37
C LEU A 281 -12.84 -12.03 -28.83
N ASP A 282 -13.99 -12.48 -29.36
CA ASP A 282 -14.58 -13.79 -29.01
C ASP A 282 -13.65 -14.94 -29.47
N LEU A 283 -13.04 -14.87 -30.68
CA LEU A 283 -12.06 -15.84 -31.13
C LEU A 283 -10.83 -15.93 -30.23
N ILE A 284 -10.28 -14.77 -29.83
CA ILE A 284 -9.16 -14.69 -28.89
C ILE A 284 -9.56 -15.31 -27.55
N LYS A 285 -10.78 -15.00 -27.05
CA LYS A 285 -11.31 -15.54 -25.80
C LYS A 285 -11.45 -17.06 -25.85
N ASP A 286 -11.97 -17.59 -26.94
CA ASP A 286 -12.20 -19.04 -27.10
C ASP A 286 -10.89 -19.83 -27.19
N HIS A 287 -9.79 -19.17 -27.60
CA HIS A 287 -8.47 -19.78 -27.65
C HIS A 287 -7.76 -19.79 -26.29
N ILE A 288 -8.05 -18.85 -25.37
CA ILE A 288 -7.37 -18.73 -24.07
C ILE A 288 -8.30 -19.17 -22.94
N ASP A 289 -8.09 -20.37 -22.40
CA ASP A 289 -8.91 -20.91 -21.32
C ASP A 289 -8.80 -20.15 -19.99
N ASP A 290 -7.67 -19.48 -19.75
CA ASP A 290 -7.33 -18.86 -18.47
C ASP A 290 -7.87 -17.44 -18.29
N VAL A 291 -8.48 -16.87 -19.33
CA VAL A 291 -9.15 -15.56 -19.22
C VAL A 291 -10.66 -15.77 -19.20
N LYS A 292 -11.36 -14.94 -18.44
CA LYS A 292 -12.83 -14.95 -18.40
C LYS A 292 -13.45 -14.11 -19.51
N GLU A 293 -12.72 -13.10 -19.96
CA GLU A 293 -13.17 -12.12 -20.94
C GLU A 293 -11.96 -11.55 -21.69
N VAL A 294 -12.19 -11.17 -22.95
CA VAL A 294 -11.28 -10.34 -23.74
C VAL A 294 -12.04 -9.11 -24.18
N ARG A 295 -11.48 -7.93 -23.89
CA ARG A 295 -12.12 -6.65 -24.19
C ARG A 295 -11.12 -5.61 -24.69
N LEU A 296 -11.60 -4.51 -25.23
CA LEU A 296 -10.74 -3.39 -25.59
C LEU A 296 -10.31 -2.60 -24.35
N SER A 297 -9.07 -2.16 -24.35
CA SER A 297 -8.49 -1.39 -23.25
C SER A 297 -8.86 0.08 -23.32
N GLY A 298 -9.12 0.70 -22.16
CA GLY A 298 -9.18 2.16 -22.03
C GLY A 298 -7.91 2.74 -21.40
N ARG A 299 -6.98 1.87 -20.96
CA ARG A 299 -5.74 2.28 -20.26
C ARG A 299 -4.48 2.17 -21.08
N LEU A 300 -4.48 1.39 -22.16
CA LEU A 300 -3.32 1.18 -23.02
C LEU A 300 -3.24 2.23 -24.12
N LYS A 301 -2.01 2.70 -24.40
CA LYS A 301 -1.68 3.62 -25.49
C LYS A 301 -0.57 3.04 -26.38
N ASP A 302 0.54 2.67 -25.78
CA ASP A 302 1.71 2.11 -26.47
C ASP A 302 1.76 0.59 -26.42
N SER A 303 1.35 -0.02 -25.31
CA SER A 303 1.37 -1.47 -25.14
C SER A 303 0.22 -2.17 -25.87
N ALA A 304 0.46 -3.42 -26.34
CA ALA A 304 -0.50 -4.19 -27.11
C ALA A 304 -1.65 -4.76 -26.27
N CYS A 305 -1.33 -5.21 -25.05
CA CYS A 305 -2.28 -5.89 -24.16
C CYS A 305 -1.82 -5.86 -22.71
N CYS A 306 -2.74 -6.12 -21.79
CA CYS A 306 -2.46 -6.40 -20.38
C CYS A 306 -3.54 -7.27 -19.75
N LEU A 307 -3.23 -7.87 -18.58
CA LEU A 307 -4.19 -8.63 -17.77
C LEU A 307 -4.71 -7.78 -16.63
N VAL A 308 -6.00 -7.80 -16.39
CA VAL A 308 -6.62 -7.04 -15.28
C VAL A 308 -7.49 -7.94 -14.42
N GLY A 309 -7.47 -7.72 -13.11
CA GLY A 309 -8.40 -8.34 -12.16
C GLY A 309 -9.70 -7.55 -12.01
N ASP A 310 -10.67 -8.10 -11.31
CA ASP A 310 -11.87 -7.37 -10.92
C ASP A 310 -11.58 -6.41 -9.76
N GLU A 311 -12.43 -5.40 -9.56
CA GLU A 311 -12.25 -4.36 -8.54
C GLU A 311 -12.13 -4.92 -7.11
N GLY A 312 -12.81 -6.00 -6.76
CA GLY A 312 -12.77 -6.62 -5.44
C GLY A 312 -11.72 -7.72 -5.26
N GLU A 313 -10.92 -8.03 -6.28
CA GLU A 313 -9.95 -9.12 -6.24
C GLU A 313 -8.62 -8.70 -5.63
N MET A 314 -7.92 -9.67 -5.03
CA MET A 314 -6.53 -9.49 -4.62
C MET A 314 -5.64 -9.34 -5.87
N ASN A 315 -4.56 -8.56 -5.75
CA ASN A 315 -3.55 -8.51 -6.80
C ASN A 315 -2.67 -9.77 -6.79
N LEU A 316 -1.93 -9.98 -7.88
CA LEU A 316 -1.06 -11.15 -8.06
C LEU A 316 0.01 -11.24 -6.94
N GLN A 317 0.54 -10.11 -6.49
CA GLN A 317 1.55 -10.07 -5.44
C GLN A 317 1.03 -10.68 -4.14
N MET A 318 -0.19 -10.31 -3.72
CA MET A 318 -0.84 -10.87 -2.54
C MET A 318 -1.21 -12.35 -2.72
N GLU A 319 -1.66 -12.74 -3.92
CA GLU A 319 -1.90 -14.15 -4.24
C GLU A 319 -0.62 -14.99 -4.06
N ASN A 320 0.52 -14.49 -4.55
CA ASN A 320 1.81 -15.14 -4.41
C ASN A 320 2.28 -15.24 -2.96
N ILE A 321 2.07 -14.19 -2.15
CA ILE A 321 2.35 -14.21 -0.72
C ILE A 321 1.53 -15.29 -0.02
N LEU A 322 0.22 -15.35 -0.26
CA LEU A 322 -0.64 -16.34 0.35
C LEU A 322 -0.27 -17.78 -0.06
N LYS A 323 0.06 -17.99 -1.35
CA LYS A 323 0.56 -19.28 -1.84
C LYS A 323 1.87 -19.67 -1.18
N SER A 324 2.81 -18.74 -1.00
CA SER A 324 4.08 -19.00 -0.30
C SER A 324 3.91 -19.37 1.17
N MET A 325 2.83 -18.86 1.79
CA MET A 325 2.43 -19.21 3.16
C MET A 325 1.64 -20.54 3.24
N GLY A 326 1.50 -21.29 2.15
CA GLY A 326 0.77 -22.55 2.09
C GLY A 326 -0.75 -22.40 2.16
N LYS A 327 -1.28 -21.18 1.96
CA LYS A 327 -2.74 -20.96 1.92
C LYS A 327 -3.29 -21.26 0.53
N ALA A 328 -4.43 -21.94 0.48
CA ALA A 328 -5.15 -22.14 -0.77
C ALA A 328 -5.69 -20.78 -1.28
N VAL A 329 -5.29 -20.39 -2.47
CA VAL A 329 -5.82 -19.23 -3.17
C VAL A 329 -6.68 -19.75 -4.34
N PRO A 330 -7.96 -19.35 -4.44
CA PRO A 330 -8.79 -19.75 -5.56
C PRO A 330 -8.16 -19.31 -6.88
N GLU A 331 -8.14 -20.21 -7.86
CA GLU A 331 -7.76 -19.83 -9.23
C GLU A 331 -8.80 -18.84 -9.77
N ARG A 332 -8.32 -17.70 -10.23
CA ARG A 332 -9.16 -16.64 -10.77
C ARG A 332 -8.74 -16.34 -12.20
N LYS A 333 -9.73 -16.31 -13.08
CA LYS A 333 -9.50 -15.94 -14.47
C LYS A 333 -9.46 -14.43 -14.61
N ARG A 334 -8.42 -13.91 -15.23
CA ARG A 334 -8.23 -12.48 -15.52
C ARG A 334 -9.07 -12.05 -16.72
N VAL A 335 -9.15 -10.73 -16.93
CA VAL A 335 -9.61 -10.12 -18.17
C VAL A 335 -8.38 -9.74 -19.01
N LEU A 336 -8.34 -10.15 -20.26
CA LEU A 336 -7.32 -9.69 -21.21
C LEU A 336 -7.82 -8.39 -21.85
N GLU A 337 -7.14 -7.30 -21.61
CA GLU A 337 -7.37 -6.03 -22.30
C GLU A 337 -6.44 -5.88 -23.48
N ILE A 338 -6.98 -5.49 -24.63
CA ILE A 338 -6.25 -5.31 -25.88
C ILE A 338 -6.36 -3.84 -26.31
N ASN A 339 -5.24 -3.28 -26.77
CA ASN A 339 -5.18 -1.94 -27.33
C ASN A 339 -5.69 -1.96 -28.79
N PRO A 340 -6.85 -1.36 -29.10
CA PRO A 340 -7.41 -1.38 -30.45
C PRO A 340 -6.58 -0.60 -31.48
N SER A 341 -5.73 0.30 -31.04
CA SER A 341 -4.89 1.14 -31.89
C SER A 341 -3.49 0.54 -32.13
N HIS A 342 -3.15 -0.55 -31.43
CA HIS A 342 -1.84 -1.16 -31.57
C HIS A 342 -1.68 -1.86 -32.94
N PRO A 343 -0.57 -1.69 -33.65
CA PRO A 343 -0.35 -2.26 -35.00
C PRO A 343 -0.58 -3.77 -35.07
N ILE A 344 -0.20 -4.53 -34.03
CA ILE A 344 -0.41 -6.00 -33.99
C ILE A 344 -1.90 -6.33 -34.03
N PHE A 345 -2.75 -5.65 -33.23
CA PHE A 345 -4.18 -5.92 -33.22
C PHE A 345 -4.85 -5.54 -34.54
N ILE A 346 -4.43 -4.41 -35.15
CA ILE A 346 -4.90 -3.99 -36.48
C ILE A 346 -4.52 -5.02 -37.53
N ALA A 347 -3.31 -5.56 -37.48
CA ALA A 347 -2.86 -6.62 -38.40
C ALA A 347 -3.66 -7.93 -38.21
N MET A 348 -3.87 -8.34 -36.95
CA MET A 348 -4.69 -9.50 -36.63
C MET A 348 -6.12 -9.35 -37.15
N ASN A 349 -6.70 -8.16 -37.05
CA ASN A 349 -8.04 -7.93 -37.59
C ASN A 349 -8.09 -8.06 -39.11
N LYS A 350 -7.09 -7.61 -39.85
CA LYS A 350 -7.00 -7.80 -41.28
C LYS A 350 -6.94 -9.30 -41.66
N ILE A 351 -6.06 -10.07 -40.99
CA ILE A 351 -5.97 -11.50 -41.16
C ILE A 351 -7.31 -12.19 -40.87
N PHE A 352 -7.98 -11.76 -39.81
CA PHE A 352 -9.28 -12.31 -39.42
C PHE A 352 -10.38 -12.03 -40.48
N GLU A 353 -10.42 -10.84 -41.03
CA GLU A 353 -11.38 -10.45 -42.09
C GLU A 353 -11.13 -11.24 -43.38
N GLU A 354 -9.87 -11.54 -43.73
CA GLU A 354 -9.52 -12.35 -44.88
C GLU A 354 -9.79 -13.84 -44.66
N ASN A 355 -9.38 -14.38 -43.51
CA ASN A 355 -9.54 -15.78 -43.15
C ASN A 355 -9.61 -16.00 -41.63
N MET A 356 -10.81 -16.19 -41.11
CA MET A 356 -11.04 -16.43 -39.68
C MET A 356 -10.36 -17.70 -39.12
N LYS A 357 -9.96 -18.62 -39.97
CA LYS A 357 -9.30 -19.88 -39.57
C LYS A 357 -7.78 -19.86 -39.78
N ASN A 358 -7.21 -18.70 -40.06
CA ASN A 358 -5.76 -18.58 -40.23
C ASN A 358 -5.02 -18.93 -38.91
N GLU A 359 -4.06 -19.84 -38.99
CA GLU A 359 -3.29 -20.32 -37.84
C GLU A 359 -2.48 -19.22 -37.16
N LEU A 360 -2.04 -18.21 -37.92
CA LEU A 360 -1.36 -17.03 -37.35
C LEU A 360 -2.17 -16.32 -36.27
N LEU A 361 -3.50 -16.34 -36.34
CA LEU A 361 -4.34 -15.72 -35.29
C LEU A 361 -4.15 -16.41 -33.97
N ARG A 362 -3.97 -17.73 -33.95
CA ARG A 362 -3.69 -18.47 -32.70
C ARG A 362 -2.28 -18.18 -32.19
N GLU A 363 -1.29 -18.23 -33.07
CA GLU A 363 0.10 -17.94 -32.71
C GLU A 363 0.26 -16.54 -32.10
N TYR A 364 -0.33 -15.51 -32.73
CA TYR A 364 -0.31 -14.14 -32.19
C TYR A 364 -1.13 -14.00 -30.92
N THR A 365 -2.22 -14.73 -30.76
CA THR A 365 -2.98 -14.74 -29.50
C THR A 365 -2.15 -15.31 -28.36
N ASP A 366 -1.43 -16.41 -28.57
CA ASP A 366 -0.53 -17.00 -27.57
C ASP A 366 0.62 -16.05 -27.19
N LEU A 367 1.17 -15.35 -28.17
CA LEU A 367 2.22 -14.36 -27.95
C LEU A 367 1.73 -13.15 -27.16
N LEU A 368 0.56 -12.58 -27.51
CA LEU A 368 -0.04 -11.48 -26.77
C LEU A 368 -0.36 -11.88 -25.34
N TYR A 369 -0.95 -13.06 -25.15
CA TYR A 369 -1.24 -13.56 -23.82
C TYR A 369 0.04 -13.80 -22.99
N GLY A 370 1.07 -14.37 -23.60
CA GLY A 370 2.37 -14.57 -22.97
C GLY A 370 3.03 -13.23 -22.56
N GLN A 371 2.94 -12.21 -23.42
CA GLN A 371 3.40 -10.85 -23.07
C GLN A 371 2.60 -10.27 -21.89
N ALA A 372 1.28 -10.40 -21.90
CA ALA A 372 0.43 -9.90 -20.82
C ALA A 372 0.74 -10.57 -19.48
N LEU A 373 1.04 -11.88 -19.48
CA LEU A 373 1.50 -12.62 -18.30
C LEU A 373 2.83 -12.07 -17.77
N LEU A 374 3.81 -11.83 -18.65
CA LEU A 374 5.10 -11.27 -18.25
C LEU A 374 4.95 -9.86 -17.64
N LEU A 375 4.11 -9.02 -18.23
CA LEU A 375 3.82 -7.67 -17.74
C LEU A 375 3.09 -7.65 -16.38
N GLU A 376 2.29 -8.68 -16.10
CA GLU A 376 1.67 -8.86 -14.77
C GLU A 376 2.68 -9.40 -13.73
N GLY A 377 3.84 -9.94 -14.15
CA GLY A 377 4.82 -10.60 -13.29
C GLY A 377 4.64 -12.12 -13.21
N SER A 378 3.81 -12.69 -14.06
CA SER A 378 3.59 -14.14 -14.19
C SER A 378 4.49 -14.74 -15.26
N LYS A 379 4.53 -16.08 -15.33
CA LYS A 379 5.25 -16.80 -16.40
C LYS A 379 4.25 -17.36 -17.42
N PRO A 380 4.57 -17.33 -18.73
CA PRO A 380 3.81 -18.10 -19.72
C PRO A 380 3.74 -19.58 -19.33
N LYS A 381 2.57 -20.23 -19.53
CA LYS A 381 2.37 -21.65 -19.20
C LYS A 381 3.43 -22.54 -19.84
N ASP A 382 3.69 -22.32 -21.11
CA ASP A 382 4.79 -22.96 -21.86
C ASP A 382 5.82 -21.90 -22.24
N SER A 383 6.74 -21.63 -21.34
CA SER A 383 7.82 -20.65 -21.56
C SER A 383 8.74 -21.10 -22.72
N THR A 384 8.83 -22.39 -23.00
CA THR A 384 9.64 -22.93 -24.12
C THR A 384 8.97 -22.65 -25.47
N ALA A 385 7.67 -22.90 -25.57
CA ALA A 385 6.91 -22.59 -26.79
C ALA A 385 6.90 -21.08 -27.06
N PHE A 386 6.68 -20.26 -26.01
CA PHE A 386 6.72 -18.80 -26.09
C PHE A 386 8.09 -18.29 -26.60
N SER A 387 9.19 -18.81 -26.07
CA SER A 387 10.54 -18.43 -26.49
C SER A 387 10.84 -18.85 -27.94
N LYS A 388 10.37 -20.03 -28.35
CA LYS A 388 10.50 -20.50 -29.75
C LYS A 388 9.72 -19.63 -30.71
N ALA A 389 8.49 -19.22 -30.35
CA ALA A 389 7.67 -18.36 -31.20
C ALA A 389 8.34 -16.97 -31.39
N ILE A 390 8.88 -16.39 -30.31
CA ILE A 390 9.67 -15.15 -30.42
C ILE A 390 10.87 -15.34 -31.33
N SER A 391 11.65 -16.42 -31.17
CA SER A 391 12.83 -16.68 -31.99
C SER A 391 12.45 -16.86 -33.49
N LYS A 392 11.32 -17.48 -33.77
CA LYS A 392 10.79 -17.60 -35.15
C LYS A 392 10.51 -16.24 -35.76
N LEU A 393 9.80 -15.36 -35.02
CA LEU A 393 9.53 -13.99 -35.50
C LEU A 393 10.80 -13.18 -35.72
N MET A 394 11.83 -13.35 -34.86
CA MET A 394 13.13 -12.69 -35.06
C MET A 394 13.81 -13.13 -36.34
N VAL A 395 13.78 -14.43 -36.67
CA VAL A 395 14.34 -14.98 -37.93
C VAL A 395 13.58 -14.43 -39.11
N GLU A 396 12.25 -14.52 -39.14
CA GLU A 396 11.41 -13.99 -40.21
C GLU A 396 11.66 -12.51 -40.47
N ASN A 397 11.81 -11.70 -39.41
CA ASN A 397 12.11 -10.29 -39.57
C ASN A 397 13.49 -10.05 -40.16
N ILE A 398 14.52 -10.81 -39.78
CA ILE A 398 15.88 -10.68 -40.34
C ILE A 398 15.89 -11.06 -41.82
N GLU A 399 15.16 -12.11 -42.23
CA GLU A 399 15.04 -12.54 -43.62
C GLU A 399 14.36 -11.48 -44.52
N HIS A 400 13.44 -10.68 -43.95
CA HIS A 400 12.80 -9.55 -44.64
C HIS A 400 13.66 -8.28 -44.73
N VAL A 401 14.71 -8.15 -43.94
CA VAL A 401 15.69 -7.10 -44.10
C VAL A 401 16.61 -7.46 -45.30
N LYS A 402 16.30 -6.92 -46.47
CA LYS A 402 17.22 -7.01 -47.61
C LYS A 402 18.55 -6.35 -47.21
N LEU A 403 19.58 -7.18 -47.00
CA LEU A 403 20.98 -6.78 -46.88
C LEU A 403 21.47 -6.13 -48.18
#